data_06944b3a62e4edc13fbd417a19d4c8f1
#
_entry.id   06944b3a62e4edc13fbd417a19d4c8f1
#
_cell.length_a   1.000
_cell.length_b   1.000
_cell.length_c   1.000
_cell.angle_alpha   90.00
_cell.angle_beta   90.00
_cell.angle_gamma   90.00
#
_symmetry.space_group_name_H-M   'P 1'
#
loop_
_entity.id
_entity.type
_entity.pdbx_description
1 polymer ?
#
loop_
_entity_poly.entity_id
_entity_poly.type
_entity_poly.pdbx_seq_one_letter_code
_entity_poly.pdbx_strand_id
1 'polypeptide(L)'
;MQIRRKIMNEIKGQPRLQKALAFAVFLKFKLGRSSMMRNYSINKIHTLTKISATTIQKYLPILIENGWVTFSGKDNQHLIVSKLCSHTDGRNISIDKFCFDSFKDVYRSLRAFLALIIQSHKDFIKRTIQIATKPAKGQNFKAARKLVKRLVRQGILKSVYDAYKEYGLSLKRIAKETGNCVRTAQRIMNYAISKNWTTKQHHYEKVKSANFYFDDFMFYKNGNLYKIYANTYELSKAISTALSH
;
A
#
# COMPACT_ATOMS: atom_id res chain seq x y z
N MET A 1 -8.35 -3.77 -13.73
CA MET A 1 -6.90 -3.61 -14.09
C MET A 1 -6.05 -4.11 -12.94
N GLN A 2 -4.86 -4.66 -13.22
CA GLN A 2 -3.99 -5.26 -12.20
C GLN A 2 -2.58 -4.65 -12.27
N ILE A 3 -1.89 -4.60 -11.12
CA ILE A 3 -0.48 -4.19 -11.00
C ILE A 3 0.30 -5.32 -10.33
N ARG A 4 1.50 -5.62 -10.81
CA ARG A 4 2.41 -6.58 -10.16
C ARG A 4 2.72 -6.14 -8.75
N ARG A 5 2.65 -7.05 -7.79
CA ARG A 5 3.03 -6.78 -6.40
C ARG A 5 4.50 -6.37 -6.28
N LYS A 6 5.37 -6.88 -7.17
CA LYS A 6 6.78 -6.49 -7.26
C LYS A 6 6.91 -4.98 -7.48
N ILE A 7 6.20 -4.41 -8.48
CA ILE A 7 6.20 -2.96 -8.75
C ILE A 7 5.75 -2.17 -7.52
N MET A 8 4.68 -2.62 -6.85
CA MET A 8 4.20 -1.96 -5.63
C MET A 8 5.23 -1.99 -4.49
N ASN A 9 6.04 -3.05 -4.41
CA ASN A 9 7.12 -3.13 -3.42
C ASN A 9 8.31 -2.23 -3.78
N GLU A 10 8.66 -2.14 -5.06
CA GLU A 10 9.76 -1.30 -5.55
C GLU A 10 9.52 0.19 -5.31
N ILE A 11 8.29 0.66 -5.44
CA ILE A 11 7.94 2.07 -5.22
C ILE A 11 7.76 2.45 -3.75
N LYS A 12 7.83 1.49 -2.80
CA LYS A 12 7.77 1.81 -1.37
C LYS A 12 8.86 2.77 -0.98
N GLY A 13 8.54 3.73 -0.13
CA GLY A 13 9.48 4.74 0.32
C GLY A 13 9.87 5.79 -0.73
N GLN A 14 9.35 5.71 -1.97
CA GLN A 14 9.74 6.55 -3.10
C GLN A 14 8.56 7.37 -3.65
N PRO A 15 8.20 8.52 -3.05
CA PRO A 15 7.02 9.31 -3.46
C PRO A 15 7.05 9.75 -4.93
N ARG A 16 8.25 9.97 -5.50
CA ARG A 16 8.43 10.34 -6.91
C ARG A 16 8.00 9.19 -7.84
N LEU A 17 8.44 7.96 -7.55
CA LEU A 17 8.03 6.76 -8.30
C LEU A 17 6.55 6.43 -8.09
N GLN A 18 6.02 6.60 -6.88
CA GLN A 18 4.59 6.43 -6.62
C GLN A 18 3.75 7.34 -7.51
N LYS A 19 4.16 8.59 -7.67
CA LYS A 19 3.45 9.56 -8.52
C LYS A 19 3.62 9.24 -10.01
N ALA A 20 4.80 8.79 -10.43
CA ALA A 20 5.04 8.32 -11.79
C ALA A 20 4.18 7.08 -12.11
N LEU A 21 4.14 6.07 -11.25
CA LEU A 21 3.27 4.89 -11.45
C LEU A 21 1.78 5.28 -11.51
N ALA A 22 1.34 6.18 -10.64
CA ALA A 22 -0.04 6.68 -10.71
C ALA A 22 -0.34 7.34 -12.07
N PHE A 23 0.64 8.03 -12.66
CA PHE A 23 0.50 8.59 -13.99
C PHE A 23 0.40 7.49 -15.06
N ALA A 24 1.25 6.46 -15.03
CA ALA A 24 1.15 5.33 -15.96
C ALA A 24 -0.21 4.62 -15.85
N VAL A 25 -0.69 4.37 -14.64
CA VAL A 25 -1.99 3.76 -14.35
C VAL A 25 -3.13 4.61 -14.91
N PHE A 26 -3.10 5.91 -14.66
CA PHE A 26 -4.12 6.84 -15.14
C PHE A 26 -4.11 6.96 -16.66
N LEU A 27 -2.93 7.06 -17.27
CA LEU A 27 -2.77 7.10 -18.72
C LEU A 27 -3.29 5.82 -19.37
N LYS A 28 -2.96 4.66 -18.81
CA LYS A 28 -3.48 3.37 -19.29
C LYS A 28 -5.00 3.28 -19.20
N PHE A 29 -5.58 3.77 -18.11
CA PHE A 29 -7.03 3.83 -17.96
C PHE A 29 -7.67 4.71 -19.05
N LYS A 30 -7.11 5.89 -19.33
CA LYS A 30 -7.60 6.81 -20.34
C LYS A 30 -7.44 6.28 -21.79
N LEU A 31 -6.39 5.51 -22.06
CA LEU A 31 -6.16 4.87 -23.36
C LEU A 31 -7.02 3.61 -23.58
N GLY A 32 -7.61 3.07 -22.53
CA GLY A 32 -8.47 1.90 -22.56
C GLY A 32 -7.73 0.62 -22.98
N ARG A 33 -8.40 -0.26 -23.73
CA ARG A 33 -7.88 -1.58 -24.10
C ARG A 33 -6.62 -1.55 -24.98
N SER A 34 -6.50 -0.58 -25.89
CA SER A 34 -5.35 -0.46 -26.79
C SER A 34 -4.04 -0.19 -26.04
N SER A 35 -4.13 0.51 -24.91
CA SER A 35 -2.96 0.97 -24.13
C SER A 35 -1.93 1.73 -24.98
N MET A 36 -2.30 2.20 -26.18
CA MET A 36 -1.44 2.83 -27.16
C MET A 36 -2.01 4.18 -27.61
N MET A 37 -1.13 5.17 -27.69
CA MET A 37 -1.42 6.48 -28.28
C MET A 37 -0.63 6.61 -29.59
N ARG A 38 -1.33 6.63 -30.73
CA ARG A 38 -0.72 6.87 -32.04
C ARG A 38 -0.36 8.34 -32.22
N ASN A 39 0.77 8.62 -32.91
CA ASN A 39 1.29 9.96 -33.12
C ASN A 39 1.25 10.79 -31.82
N TYR A 40 1.95 10.26 -30.81
CA TYR A 40 1.91 10.86 -29.51
C TYR A 40 2.54 12.26 -29.51
N SER A 41 1.99 13.12 -28.66
CA SER A 41 2.61 14.38 -28.29
C SER A 41 2.23 14.72 -26.84
N ILE A 42 3.01 15.58 -26.20
CA ILE A 42 2.70 16.07 -24.86
C ILE A 42 1.32 16.73 -24.82
N ASN A 43 0.96 17.47 -25.87
CA ASN A 43 -0.35 18.11 -25.99
C ASN A 43 -1.49 17.07 -26.06
N LYS A 44 -1.32 15.97 -26.79
CA LYS A 44 -2.32 14.89 -26.83
C LYS A 44 -2.48 14.23 -25.46
N ILE A 45 -1.39 13.98 -24.74
CA ILE A 45 -1.45 13.45 -23.38
C ILE A 45 -2.16 14.45 -22.47
N HIS A 46 -1.82 15.74 -22.55
CA HIS A 46 -2.48 16.80 -21.79
C HIS A 46 -4.00 16.83 -22.05
N THR A 47 -4.40 16.84 -23.31
CA THR A 47 -5.82 16.87 -23.70
C THR A 47 -6.58 15.66 -23.17
N LEU A 48 -5.99 14.46 -23.27
CA LEU A 48 -6.58 13.20 -22.79
C LEU A 48 -6.68 13.12 -21.27
N THR A 49 -5.65 13.55 -20.58
CA THR A 49 -5.52 13.32 -19.12
C THR A 49 -5.82 14.55 -18.29
N LYS A 50 -5.86 15.73 -18.88
CA LYS A 50 -5.93 17.04 -18.20
C LYS A 50 -4.77 17.28 -17.20
N ILE A 51 -3.66 16.57 -17.39
CA ILE A 51 -2.42 16.76 -16.62
C ILE A 51 -1.59 17.84 -17.31
N SER A 52 -1.01 18.79 -16.56
CA SER A 52 -0.20 19.87 -17.14
C SER A 52 1.01 19.33 -17.91
N ALA A 53 1.38 20.00 -18.99
CA ALA A 53 2.54 19.65 -19.81
C ALA A 53 3.83 19.51 -18.97
N THR A 54 4.06 20.42 -18.04
CA THR A 54 5.20 20.39 -17.11
C THR A 54 5.21 19.10 -16.26
N THR A 55 4.05 18.65 -15.78
CA THR A 55 3.93 17.40 -15.04
C THR A 55 4.22 16.19 -15.93
N ILE A 56 3.71 16.20 -17.16
CA ILE A 56 3.96 15.14 -18.14
C ILE A 56 5.46 15.06 -18.44
N GLN A 57 6.10 16.18 -18.79
CA GLN A 57 7.55 16.25 -19.04
C GLN A 57 8.39 15.74 -17.87
N LYS A 58 7.97 16.05 -16.65
CA LYS A 58 8.66 15.60 -15.43
C LYS A 58 8.59 14.10 -15.23
N TYR A 59 7.45 13.47 -15.51
CA TYR A 59 7.25 12.06 -15.15
C TYR A 59 7.42 11.10 -16.34
N LEU A 60 7.24 11.54 -17.56
CA LEU A 60 7.39 10.69 -18.76
C LEU A 60 8.78 10.01 -18.83
N PRO A 61 9.92 10.69 -18.60
CA PRO A 61 11.22 10.03 -18.57
C PRO A 61 11.30 8.92 -17.52
N ILE A 62 10.71 9.13 -16.33
CA ILE A 62 10.69 8.13 -15.27
C ILE A 62 9.87 6.90 -15.69
N LEU A 63 8.78 7.07 -16.44
CA LEU A 63 7.99 5.97 -16.95
C LEU A 63 8.77 5.14 -17.97
N ILE A 64 9.55 5.80 -18.82
CA ILE A 64 10.40 5.15 -19.84
C ILE A 64 11.52 4.36 -19.15
N GLU A 65 12.25 4.99 -18.24
CA GLU A 65 13.34 4.38 -17.47
C GLU A 65 12.91 3.11 -16.73
N ASN A 66 11.68 3.11 -16.18
CA ASN A 66 11.13 1.96 -15.47
C ASN A 66 10.39 0.96 -16.40
N GLY A 67 10.40 1.16 -17.70
CA GLY A 67 9.73 0.29 -18.67
C GLY A 67 8.20 0.29 -18.56
N TRP A 68 7.60 1.27 -17.88
CA TRP A 68 6.14 1.40 -17.77
C TRP A 68 5.51 2.03 -19.00
N VAL A 69 6.33 2.72 -19.79
CA VAL A 69 5.97 3.26 -21.08
C VAL A 69 7.12 2.94 -22.06
N THR A 70 6.76 2.55 -23.27
CA THR A 70 7.68 2.30 -24.38
C THR A 70 7.19 3.02 -25.63
N PHE A 71 8.06 3.16 -26.58
CA PHE A 71 7.72 3.73 -27.89
C PHE A 71 7.80 2.67 -28.97
N SER A 72 7.02 2.86 -30.04
CA SER A 72 7.04 2.00 -31.22
C SER A 72 6.75 2.81 -32.50
N GLY A 73 6.94 2.17 -33.66
CA GLY A 73 6.79 2.80 -34.99
C GLY A 73 8.05 3.51 -35.45
N LYS A 74 8.07 3.92 -36.74
CA LYS A 74 9.13 4.78 -37.24
C LYS A 74 9.19 6.05 -36.38
N ASP A 75 10.39 6.47 -36.02
CA ASP A 75 10.65 7.68 -35.23
C ASP A 75 9.91 7.74 -33.88
N ASN A 76 9.65 6.59 -33.25
CA ASN A 76 8.98 6.55 -31.95
C ASN A 76 7.61 7.27 -31.91
N GLN A 77 6.86 7.22 -32.98
CA GLN A 77 5.60 7.97 -33.13
C GLN A 77 4.49 7.48 -32.20
N HIS A 78 4.59 6.24 -31.68
CA HIS A 78 3.54 5.64 -30.86
C HIS A 78 4.02 5.43 -29.44
N LEU A 79 3.26 5.93 -28.48
CA LEU A 79 3.48 5.69 -27.06
C LEU A 79 2.62 4.51 -26.61
N ILE A 80 3.24 3.51 -25.97
CA ILE A 80 2.58 2.33 -25.45
C ILE A 80 2.75 2.28 -23.93
N VAL A 81 1.65 2.20 -23.19
CA VAL A 81 1.70 1.92 -21.76
C VAL A 81 1.80 0.42 -21.56
N SER A 82 2.92 -0.03 -20.99
CA SER A 82 3.26 -1.43 -20.78
C SER A 82 2.23 -2.16 -19.92
N LYS A 83 2.20 -3.49 -20.01
CA LYS A 83 1.43 -4.31 -19.08
C LYS A 83 2.04 -4.19 -17.68
N LEU A 84 1.29 -3.59 -16.77
CA LEU A 84 1.68 -3.48 -15.35
C LEU A 84 1.43 -4.77 -14.56
N CYS A 85 0.79 -5.77 -15.19
CA CYS A 85 0.56 -7.11 -14.64
C CYS A 85 1.40 -8.16 -15.38
N SER A 86 1.66 -9.29 -14.71
CA SER A 86 2.29 -10.47 -15.30
C SER A 86 1.36 -11.66 -15.20
N HIS A 87 1.37 -12.53 -16.22
CA HIS A 87 0.68 -13.81 -16.15
C HIS A 87 1.57 -14.92 -15.60
N THR A 88 2.90 -14.71 -15.60
CA THR A 88 3.89 -15.75 -15.29
C THR A 88 4.58 -15.60 -13.94
N ASP A 89 4.78 -14.37 -13.44
CA ASP A 89 5.71 -14.12 -12.33
C ASP A 89 5.04 -13.62 -11.06
N GLY A 90 3.89 -14.13 -10.71
CA GLY A 90 3.47 -13.85 -9.38
C GLY A 90 2.23 -13.00 -9.20
N ARG A 91 2.09 -12.60 -7.98
CA ARG A 91 0.89 -12.00 -7.41
C ARG A 91 0.63 -10.61 -8.00
N ASN A 92 -0.52 -10.46 -8.60
CA ASN A 92 -1.03 -9.17 -9.05
C ASN A 92 -1.98 -8.59 -7.98
N ILE A 93 -2.09 -7.28 -7.97
CA ILE A 93 -3.02 -6.55 -7.11
C ILE A 93 -4.09 -5.94 -8.01
N SER A 94 -5.35 -6.26 -7.76
CA SER A 94 -6.47 -5.63 -8.46
C SER A 94 -6.62 -4.18 -8.00
N ILE A 95 -6.71 -3.27 -8.97
CA ILE A 95 -6.91 -1.83 -8.72
C ILE A 95 -8.29 -1.34 -9.14
N ASP A 96 -9.26 -2.25 -9.24
CA ASP A 96 -10.63 -1.92 -9.66
C ASP A 96 -11.33 -1.00 -8.65
N LYS A 97 -10.83 -0.95 -7.43
CA LYS A 97 -11.31 -0.06 -6.37
C LYS A 97 -10.71 1.35 -6.42
N PHE A 98 -9.75 1.61 -7.32
CA PHE A 98 -9.20 2.96 -7.46
C PHE A 98 -10.27 3.93 -7.99
N CYS A 99 -10.17 5.18 -7.54
CA CYS A 99 -10.91 6.28 -8.13
C CYS A 99 -10.11 6.82 -9.32
N PHE A 100 -10.71 6.81 -10.51
CA PHE A 100 -10.08 7.23 -11.77
C PHE A 100 -10.61 8.57 -12.29
N ASP A 101 -11.32 9.34 -11.49
CA ASP A 101 -11.89 10.63 -11.90
C ASP A 101 -10.79 11.63 -12.27
N SER A 102 -9.73 11.65 -11.51
CA SER A 102 -8.57 12.50 -11.77
C SER A 102 -7.24 11.77 -11.49
N PHE A 103 -6.15 12.29 -12.05
CA PHE A 103 -4.80 11.84 -11.72
C PHE A 103 -4.51 11.92 -10.21
N LYS A 104 -5.02 12.98 -9.55
CA LYS A 104 -4.88 13.17 -8.10
C LYS A 104 -5.54 12.03 -7.32
N ASP A 105 -6.70 11.56 -7.77
CA ASP A 105 -7.44 10.48 -7.10
C ASP A 105 -6.79 9.12 -7.33
N VAL A 106 -6.26 8.85 -8.53
CA VAL A 106 -5.45 7.66 -8.79
C VAL A 106 -4.22 7.65 -7.87
N TYR A 107 -3.53 8.78 -7.72
CA TYR A 107 -2.36 8.88 -6.84
C TYR A 107 -2.72 8.68 -5.37
N ARG A 108 -3.85 9.23 -4.92
CA ARG A 108 -4.36 9.00 -3.55
C ARG A 108 -4.70 7.53 -3.32
N SER A 109 -5.40 6.93 -4.28
CA SER A 109 -5.77 5.52 -4.25
C SER A 109 -4.53 4.62 -4.17
N LEU A 110 -3.54 4.86 -5.02
CA LEU A 110 -2.28 4.09 -5.04
C LEU A 110 -1.57 4.15 -3.68
N ARG A 111 -1.47 5.32 -3.08
CA ARG A 111 -0.82 5.49 -1.77
C ARG A 111 -1.58 4.81 -0.65
N ALA A 112 -2.91 4.87 -0.69
CA ALA A 112 -3.75 4.15 0.27
C ALA A 112 -3.55 2.63 0.13
N PHE A 113 -3.53 2.10 -1.09
CA PHE A 113 -3.23 0.68 -1.34
C PHE A 113 -1.84 0.28 -0.84
N LEU A 114 -0.81 1.10 -1.03
CA LEU A 114 0.51 0.84 -0.45
C LEU A 114 0.46 0.70 1.08
N ALA A 115 -0.26 1.58 1.77
CA ALA A 115 -0.44 1.49 3.22
C ALA A 115 -1.20 0.20 3.62
N LEU A 116 -2.25 -0.16 2.87
CA LEU A 116 -3.03 -1.36 3.12
C LEU A 116 -2.26 -2.66 2.81
N ILE A 117 -1.35 -2.65 1.83
CA ILE A 117 -0.42 -3.78 1.59
C ILE A 117 0.46 -4.02 2.81
N ILE A 118 0.95 -2.96 3.45
CA ILE A 118 1.76 -3.07 4.67
C ILE A 118 0.93 -3.70 5.79
N GLN A 119 -0.32 -3.26 5.95
CA GLN A 119 -1.25 -3.85 6.92
C GLN A 119 -1.55 -5.32 6.62
N SER A 120 -1.88 -5.65 5.36
CA SER A 120 -2.13 -7.03 4.93
C SER A 120 -0.95 -7.95 5.21
N HIS A 121 0.27 -7.49 4.95
CA HIS A 121 1.47 -8.26 5.26
C HIS A 121 1.63 -8.49 6.77
N LYS A 122 1.36 -7.47 7.58
CA LYS A 122 1.40 -7.58 9.04
C LYS A 122 0.35 -8.58 9.55
N ASP A 123 -0.87 -8.52 9.03
CA ASP A 123 -1.95 -9.44 9.39
C ASP A 123 -1.61 -10.88 9.01
N PHE A 124 -1.00 -11.08 7.84
CA PHE A 124 -0.50 -12.39 7.40
C PHE A 124 0.55 -12.95 8.38
N ILE A 125 1.54 -12.14 8.77
CA ILE A 125 2.56 -12.56 9.75
C ILE A 125 1.89 -12.92 11.08
N LYS A 126 0.99 -12.07 11.58
CA LYS A 126 0.25 -12.31 12.83
C LYS A 126 -0.51 -13.63 12.81
N ARG A 127 -1.29 -13.88 11.74
CA ARG A 127 -2.01 -15.16 11.55
C ARG A 127 -1.07 -16.36 11.50
N THR A 128 0.06 -16.23 10.78
CA THR A 128 1.06 -17.30 10.69
C THR A 128 1.63 -17.66 12.06
N ILE A 129 1.91 -16.66 12.91
CA ILE A 129 2.38 -16.88 14.27
C ILE A 129 1.31 -17.55 15.12
N GLN A 130 0.06 -17.11 15.02
CA GLN A 130 -1.07 -17.74 15.71
C GLN A 130 -1.18 -19.24 15.36
N ILE A 131 -1.11 -19.59 14.07
CA ILE A 131 -1.13 -20.98 13.61
C ILE A 131 0.09 -21.75 14.13
N ALA A 132 1.26 -21.13 14.17
CA ALA A 132 2.49 -21.77 14.65
C ALA A 132 2.50 -22.04 16.16
N THR A 133 1.74 -21.26 16.94
CA THR A 133 1.68 -21.36 18.42
C THR A 133 0.42 -22.06 18.92
N LYS A 134 -0.73 -21.80 18.31
CA LYS A 134 -2.04 -22.38 18.68
C LYS A 134 -2.78 -22.83 17.41
N PRO A 135 -2.42 -23.98 16.84
CA PRO A 135 -3.03 -24.46 15.62
C PRO A 135 -4.48 -24.87 15.85
N ALA A 136 -5.40 -24.44 14.98
CA ALA A 136 -6.75 -24.99 14.93
C ALA A 136 -6.77 -26.22 14.02
N LYS A 137 -7.82 -27.05 14.15
CA LYS A 137 -8.01 -28.23 13.31
C LYS A 137 -7.99 -27.85 11.81
N GLY A 138 -7.24 -28.58 11.00
CA GLY A 138 -7.12 -28.34 9.55
C GLY A 138 -6.06 -27.30 9.14
N GLN A 139 -5.37 -26.64 10.09
CA GLN A 139 -4.32 -25.67 9.76
C GLN A 139 -2.96 -26.34 9.56
N ASN A 140 -2.17 -25.85 8.58
CA ASN A 140 -0.83 -26.38 8.30
C ASN A 140 0.20 -25.83 9.28
N PHE A 141 0.24 -26.42 10.46
CA PHE A 141 1.13 -26.06 11.55
C PHE A 141 2.62 -26.17 11.22
N LYS A 142 3.02 -27.25 10.49
CA LYS A 142 4.43 -27.45 10.11
C LYS A 142 4.94 -26.34 9.21
N ALA A 143 4.13 -25.95 8.20
CA ALA A 143 4.46 -24.84 7.30
C ALA A 143 4.54 -23.51 8.04
N ALA A 144 3.58 -23.23 8.93
CA ALA A 144 3.57 -22.01 9.74
C ALA A 144 4.82 -21.91 10.62
N ARG A 145 5.20 -22.97 11.33
CA ARG A 145 6.44 -23.02 12.15
C ARG A 145 7.70 -22.80 11.30
N LYS A 146 7.80 -23.44 10.11
CA LYS A 146 8.93 -23.25 9.21
C LYS A 146 9.05 -21.80 8.76
N LEU A 147 7.91 -21.16 8.43
CA LEU A 147 7.88 -19.75 8.03
C LEU A 147 8.27 -18.83 9.18
N VAL A 148 7.75 -19.03 10.40
CA VAL A 148 8.12 -18.22 11.58
C VAL A 148 9.62 -18.32 11.86
N LYS A 149 10.20 -19.53 11.86
CA LYS A 149 11.66 -19.72 12.02
C LYS A 149 12.45 -18.96 10.96
N ARG A 150 11.99 -18.97 9.70
CA ARG A 150 12.61 -18.21 8.62
C ARG A 150 12.54 -16.70 8.85
N LEU A 151 11.40 -16.17 9.27
CA LEU A 151 11.22 -14.74 9.56
C LEU A 151 12.10 -14.26 10.72
N VAL A 152 12.29 -15.09 11.74
CA VAL A 152 13.23 -14.82 12.84
C VAL A 152 14.67 -14.80 12.33
N ARG A 153 15.09 -15.80 11.54
CA ARG A 153 16.44 -15.83 10.95
C ARG A 153 16.73 -14.63 10.03
N GLN A 154 15.72 -14.12 9.35
CA GLN A 154 15.82 -12.94 8.49
C GLN A 154 15.77 -11.61 9.26
N GLY A 155 15.69 -11.64 10.60
CA GLY A 155 15.59 -10.44 11.43
C GLY A 155 14.27 -9.67 11.27
N ILE A 156 13.28 -10.24 10.57
CA ILE A 156 11.95 -9.63 10.38
C ILE A 156 11.14 -9.70 11.70
N LEU A 157 11.34 -10.75 12.46
CA LEU A 157 10.81 -10.93 13.82
C LEU A 157 11.99 -11.03 14.79
N LYS A 158 11.97 -10.25 15.86
CA LYS A 158 12.96 -10.35 16.94
C LYS A 158 12.76 -11.64 17.75
N SER A 159 11.51 -11.95 18.06
CA SER A 159 11.10 -13.21 18.67
C SER A 159 9.66 -13.55 18.30
N VAL A 160 9.24 -14.79 18.54
CA VAL A 160 7.83 -15.21 18.38
C VAL A 160 6.92 -14.45 19.34
N TYR A 161 7.41 -14.04 20.50
CA TYR A 161 6.67 -13.30 21.53
C TYR A 161 6.46 -11.83 21.18
N ASP A 162 7.40 -11.16 20.51
CA ASP A 162 7.29 -9.74 20.18
C ASP A 162 6.18 -9.47 19.17
N ALA A 163 5.88 -10.43 18.32
CA ALA A 163 4.79 -10.32 17.35
C ALA A 163 3.39 -10.29 18.00
N TYR A 164 3.23 -10.84 19.21
CA TYR A 164 1.98 -10.74 19.96
C TYR A 164 1.80 -9.37 20.63
N LYS A 165 2.90 -8.69 20.96
CA LYS A 165 2.88 -7.38 21.63
C LYS A 165 2.72 -6.19 20.67
N GLU A 166 2.98 -6.37 19.38
CA GLU A 166 2.78 -5.30 18.40
C GLU A 166 1.30 -5.12 18.05
N TYR A 167 0.60 -4.33 18.83
CA TYR A 167 -0.74 -3.85 18.49
C TYR A 167 -0.67 -2.85 17.34
N GLY A 168 -1.39 -3.18 16.26
CA GLY A 168 -1.70 -2.21 15.22
C GLY A 168 -0.53 -1.78 14.32
N LEU A 169 -0.80 -0.81 13.49
CA LEU A 169 0.13 -0.20 12.56
C LEU A 169 0.18 1.30 12.86
N SER A 170 1.30 1.77 13.40
CA SER A 170 1.46 3.18 13.75
C SER A 170 1.56 4.06 12.49
N LEU A 171 1.04 5.28 12.56
CA LEU A 171 1.19 6.27 11.48
C LEU A 171 2.67 6.58 11.19
N LYS A 172 3.56 6.53 12.19
CA LYS A 172 5.01 6.67 12.00
C LYS A 172 5.56 5.57 11.09
N ARG A 173 5.11 4.30 11.27
CA ARG A 173 5.52 3.19 10.42
C ARG A 173 4.96 3.32 9.00
N ILE A 174 3.68 3.66 8.85
CA ILE A 174 3.08 3.92 7.52
C ILE A 174 3.86 5.04 6.81
N ALA A 175 4.17 6.13 7.52
CA ALA A 175 4.94 7.25 6.99
C ALA A 175 6.31 6.81 6.47
N LYS A 176 7.07 6.05 7.28
CA LYS A 176 8.38 5.50 6.92
C LYS A 176 8.31 4.60 5.69
N GLU A 177 7.40 3.62 5.69
CA GLU A 177 7.28 2.63 4.62
C GLU A 177 6.76 3.24 3.30
N THR A 178 5.95 4.29 3.37
CA THR A 178 5.44 5.00 2.18
C THR A 178 6.31 6.18 1.76
N GLY A 179 7.39 6.49 2.49
CA GLY A 179 8.27 7.63 2.22
C GLY A 179 7.60 8.99 2.43
N ASN A 180 6.70 9.10 3.39
CA ASN A 180 5.92 10.30 3.64
C ASN A 180 6.08 10.79 5.09
N CYS A 181 5.68 12.04 5.38
CA CYS A 181 5.54 12.49 6.76
C CYS A 181 4.28 11.90 7.43
N VAL A 182 4.24 11.91 8.77
CA VAL A 182 3.13 11.36 9.58
C VAL A 182 1.79 11.99 9.22
N ARG A 183 1.75 13.32 9.00
CA ARG A 183 0.53 14.04 8.58
C ARG A 183 0.00 13.51 7.25
N THR A 184 0.89 13.18 6.32
CA THR A 184 0.51 12.59 5.03
C THR A 184 0.03 11.15 5.20
N ALA A 185 0.69 10.34 6.04
CA ALA A 185 0.24 9.00 6.38
C ALA A 185 -1.17 9.01 6.99
N GLN A 186 -1.47 9.97 7.86
CA GLN A 186 -2.82 10.15 8.41
C GLN A 186 -3.85 10.46 7.31
N ARG A 187 -3.54 11.38 6.37
CA ARG A 187 -4.42 11.70 5.24
C ARG A 187 -4.66 10.50 4.33
N ILE A 188 -3.62 9.68 4.11
CA ILE A 188 -3.72 8.43 3.33
C ILE A 188 -4.69 7.45 4.02
N MET A 189 -4.55 7.24 5.33
CA MET A 189 -5.42 6.34 6.06
C MET A 189 -6.86 6.86 6.17
N ASN A 190 -7.05 8.17 6.38
CA ASN A 190 -8.38 8.78 6.38
C ASN A 190 -9.05 8.61 5.00
N TYR A 191 -8.30 8.72 3.91
CA TYR A 191 -8.83 8.45 2.57
C TYR A 191 -9.24 6.97 2.42
N ALA A 192 -8.44 6.02 2.89
CA ALA A 192 -8.80 4.60 2.86
C ALA A 192 -10.06 4.30 3.68
N ILE A 193 -10.23 4.95 4.84
CA ILE A 193 -11.41 4.85 5.69
C ILE A 193 -12.64 5.44 4.96
N SER A 194 -12.53 6.63 4.36
CA SER A 194 -13.63 7.27 3.64
C SER A 194 -14.12 6.48 2.41
N LYS A 195 -13.28 5.58 1.89
CA LYS A 195 -13.62 4.65 0.80
C LYS A 195 -14.11 3.28 1.31
N ASN A 196 -14.28 3.10 2.61
CA ASN A 196 -14.63 1.83 3.24
C ASN A 196 -13.66 0.68 2.90
N TRP A 197 -12.38 1.01 2.65
CA TRP A 197 -11.34 0.02 2.39
C TRP A 197 -10.79 -0.59 3.67
N THR A 198 -10.85 0.16 4.74
CA THR A 198 -10.43 -0.25 6.07
C THR A 198 -11.25 0.46 7.14
N THR A 199 -11.37 -0.19 8.29
CA THR A 199 -11.91 0.40 9.52
C THR A 199 -10.78 0.61 10.51
N LYS A 200 -10.88 1.67 11.31
CA LYS A 200 -9.90 2.01 12.33
C LYS A 200 -10.44 1.62 13.70
N GLN A 201 -9.68 0.81 14.42
CA GLN A 201 -9.97 0.49 15.81
C GLN A 201 -8.94 1.15 16.73
N HIS A 202 -9.43 1.83 17.74
CA HIS A 202 -8.60 2.43 18.78
C HIS A 202 -8.35 1.43 19.88
N HIS A 203 -7.10 1.33 20.32
CA HIS A 203 -6.72 0.49 21.45
C HIS A 203 -6.19 1.37 22.59
N TYR A 204 -6.83 1.23 23.73
CA TYR A 204 -6.38 1.86 24.97
C TYR A 204 -6.68 0.91 26.14
N GLU A 205 -5.83 0.95 27.14
CA GLU A 205 -5.94 0.12 28.34
C GLU A 205 -5.92 1.02 29.57
N LYS A 206 -6.81 0.72 30.53
CA LYS A 206 -6.85 1.42 31.81
C LYS A 206 -5.59 1.10 32.60
N VAL A 207 -4.89 2.11 33.06
CA VAL A 207 -3.69 1.97 33.88
C VAL A 207 -4.13 1.56 35.32
N LYS A 208 -3.66 0.41 35.79
CA LYS A 208 -4.08 -0.18 37.05
C LYS A 208 -3.23 0.20 38.26
N SER A 209 -2.10 0.87 38.09
CA SER A 209 -1.19 1.18 39.19
C SER A 209 -0.74 2.63 39.23
N ALA A 210 -0.49 3.14 40.45
CA ALA A 210 -0.11 4.54 40.70
C ALA A 210 1.35 4.88 40.34
N ASN A 211 2.18 3.92 39.95
CA ASN A 211 3.63 4.10 39.74
C ASN A 211 4.00 4.26 38.25
N PHE A 212 3.17 4.93 37.46
CA PHE A 212 3.50 5.21 36.08
C PHE A 212 3.97 6.65 35.92
N TYR A 213 5.13 6.84 35.29
CA TYR A 213 5.49 8.14 34.71
C TYR A 213 4.49 8.48 33.62
N PHE A 214 4.01 9.73 33.62
CA PHE A 214 3.11 10.25 32.58
C PHE A 214 3.88 10.28 31.27
N ASP A 215 3.43 9.51 30.29
CA ASP A 215 4.01 9.40 28.95
C ASP A 215 3.07 10.09 27.93
N ASP A 216 3.59 10.64 26.85
CA ASP A 216 2.84 11.29 25.73
C ASP A 216 1.72 10.42 25.14
N PHE A 217 1.70 9.13 25.51
CA PHE A 217 0.70 8.15 25.04
C PHE A 217 -0.38 7.85 26.08
N MET A 218 -0.59 8.74 27.04
CA MET A 218 -1.63 8.59 28.08
C MET A 218 -2.66 9.70 28.01
N PHE A 219 -3.88 9.41 28.44
CA PHE A 219 -4.96 10.39 28.54
C PHE A 219 -5.91 10.06 29.69
N TYR A 220 -6.55 11.09 30.26
CA TYR A 220 -7.59 10.94 31.25
C TYR A 220 -8.98 10.89 30.59
N LYS A 221 -9.82 9.95 31.05
CA LYS A 221 -11.22 9.86 30.65
C LYS A 221 -12.04 9.35 31.85
N ASN A 222 -13.07 10.08 32.22
CA ASN A 222 -13.97 9.73 33.33
C ASN A 222 -13.23 9.35 34.63
N GLY A 223 -12.26 10.17 35.02
CA GLY A 223 -11.46 9.94 36.26
C GLY A 223 -10.44 8.81 36.17
N ASN A 224 -10.28 8.16 35.03
CA ASN A 224 -9.34 7.06 34.87
C ASN A 224 -8.24 7.43 33.86
N LEU A 225 -7.01 6.95 34.13
CA LEU A 225 -5.88 7.08 33.24
C LEU A 225 -5.84 5.91 32.26
N TYR A 226 -5.66 6.20 30.98
CA TYR A 226 -5.56 5.20 29.91
C TYR A 226 -4.25 5.35 29.15
N LYS A 227 -3.63 4.24 28.80
CA LYS A 227 -2.50 4.17 27.89
C LYS A 227 -3.01 3.90 26.47
N ILE A 228 -2.53 4.71 25.51
CA ILE A 228 -2.89 4.57 24.10
C ILE A 228 -1.91 3.62 23.41
N TYR A 229 -2.44 2.67 22.67
CA TYR A 229 -1.68 1.80 21.76
C TYR A 229 -1.89 2.21 20.31
N ALA A 230 -1.01 1.74 19.44
CA ALA A 230 -1.18 1.97 18.01
C ALA A 230 -2.51 1.40 17.49
N ASN A 231 -3.21 2.19 16.68
CA ASN A 231 -4.49 1.77 16.10
C ASN A 231 -4.33 0.51 15.26
N THR A 232 -5.34 -0.36 15.29
CA THR A 232 -5.49 -1.43 14.30
C THR A 232 -6.33 -0.94 13.14
N TYR A 233 -6.02 -1.45 11.96
CA TYR A 233 -6.78 -1.19 10.75
C TYR A 233 -7.24 -2.54 10.19
N GLU A 234 -8.55 -2.80 10.22
CA GLU A 234 -9.12 -4.00 9.63
C GLU A 234 -9.45 -3.75 8.17
N LEU A 235 -8.92 -4.61 7.29
CA LEU A 235 -9.19 -4.51 5.86
C LEU A 235 -10.61 -4.99 5.56
N SER A 236 -11.33 -4.26 4.72
CA SER A 236 -12.60 -4.75 4.19
C SER A 236 -12.39 -6.05 3.39
N LYS A 237 -13.40 -6.91 3.36
CA LYS A 237 -13.33 -8.19 2.62
C LYS A 237 -12.91 -7.98 1.16
N ALA A 238 -13.47 -6.95 0.50
CA ALA A 238 -13.15 -6.63 -0.89
C ALA A 238 -11.67 -6.23 -1.09
N ILE A 239 -11.08 -5.49 -0.15
CA ILE A 239 -9.66 -5.10 -0.21
C ILE A 239 -8.77 -6.29 0.15
N SER A 240 -9.13 -7.07 1.15
CA SER A 240 -8.40 -8.29 1.51
C SER A 240 -8.29 -9.23 0.31
N THR A 241 -9.38 -9.44 -0.43
CA THR A 241 -9.37 -10.23 -1.68
C THR A 241 -8.50 -9.58 -2.76
N ALA A 242 -8.60 -8.26 -2.97
CA ALA A 242 -7.78 -7.56 -3.98
C ALA A 242 -6.27 -7.62 -3.69
N LEU A 243 -5.85 -7.80 -2.44
CA LEU A 243 -4.45 -7.88 -2.02
C LEU A 243 -3.91 -9.30 -1.88
N SER A 244 -4.76 -10.33 -1.91
CA SER A 244 -4.39 -11.73 -1.68
C SER A 244 -4.01 -12.52 -2.95
N HIS A 245 -4.22 -11.93 -4.13
CA HIS A 245 -3.90 -12.54 -5.43
C HIS A 245 -2.49 -12.25 -5.93
#